data_7d9cfcddad39c50f68a8baa1cab82931
#
_entry.id   7d9cfcddad39c50f68a8baa1cab82931
#
_cell.length_a   1.000
_cell.length_b   1.000
_cell.length_c   1.000
_cell.angle_alpha   90.00
_cell.angle_beta   90.00
_cell.angle_gamma   90.00
#
_symmetry.space_group_name_H-M   'P 1'
#
loop_
_entity.id
_entity.type
_entity.pdbx_description
1 polymer ?
#
loop_
_entity_poly.entity_id
_entity_poly.type
_entity_poly.pdbx_seq_one_letter_code
_entity_poly.pdbx_strand_id
1 'polypeptide(L)'
;MIWPQEGRCPGEGHRHGNERQFIVLDAVDTALVRALRGDGRATYQALADGVGLSRTAVRARVKQLVHTGAIRIVGVLHAGVVGMEVFGHISFHVSGPVGPMLGELAAHEAVTFAAQTAGRFPVVAHIRVRDDAALTAELTG
;
A
#
# COMPACT_ATOMS: atom_id res chain seq x y z
N MET A 1 -3.54 -2.45 2.54
CA MET A 1 -2.29 -2.82 1.86
C MET A 1 -1.17 -2.48 2.81
N ILE A 2 -0.56 -3.47 3.41
CA ILE A 2 0.56 -3.32 4.36
C ILE A 2 1.82 -3.72 3.61
N TRP A 3 2.76 -2.80 3.51
CA TRP A 3 4.04 -2.97 2.85
C TRP A 3 5.08 -3.46 3.87
N PRO A 4 5.99 -4.42 3.53
CA PRO A 4 7.06 -4.82 4.42
C PRO A 4 7.98 -3.64 4.76
N GLN A 5 8.43 -3.58 6.01
CA GLN A 5 9.09 -2.44 6.66
C GLN A 5 10.55 -2.17 6.21
N GLU A 6 11.06 -2.79 5.14
CA GLU A 6 12.42 -2.51 4.65
C GLU A 6 12.44 -1.53 3.47
N GLY A 7 11.90 -0.40 3.71
CA GLY A 7 11.95 0.80 2.90
C GLY A 7 11.45 1.93 3.75
N ARG A 8 12.12 2.15 4.87
CA ARG A 8 11.81 3.25 5.77
C ARG A 8 12.02 4.56 5.02
N CYS A 9 10.95 5.10 4.42
CA CYS A 9 10.93 6.50 4.07
C CYS A 9 11.12 7.29 5.36
N PRO A 10 12.02 8.30 5.40
CA PRO A 10 12.18 9.14 6.56
C PRO A 10 10.93 9.98 6.76
N GLY A 11 10.09 9.55 7.67
CA GLY A 11 8.81 10.11 8.03
C GLY A 11 8.21 9.25 9.13
N GLU A 12 8.85 9.32 10.28
CA GLU A 12 8.53 8.50 11.45
C GLU A 12 7.10 8.62 11.92
N GLY A 13 6.55 7.48 12.33
CA GLY A 13 5.73 7.41 13.52
C GLY A 13 4.29 7.87 13.39
N HIS A 14 3.58 7.49 12.33
CA HIS A 14 2.12 7.54 12.44
C HIS A 14 1.63 6.22 13.04
N ARG A 15 1.56 6.21 14.38
CA ARG A 15 0.62 5.36 15.11
C ARG A 15 -0.75 5.61 14.48
N HIS A 16 -1.35 4.60 13.90
CA HIS A 16 -2.75 4.68 13.50
C HIS A 16 -3.62 4.73 14.77
N GLY A 17 -3.61 5.87 15.43
CA GLY A 17 -4.74 6.32 16.21
C GLY A 17 -5.88 6.52 15.20
N ASN A 18 -7.04 6.03 15.51
CA ASN A 18 -8.26 5.97 14.71
C ASN A 18 -8.89 7.36 14.45
N GLU A 19 -8.09 8.38 14.13
CA GLU A 19 -8.56 9.64 13.57
C GLU A 19 -8.47 9.54 12.06
N ARG A 20 -9.63 9.25 11.45
CA ARG A 20 -9.81 9.39 10.00
C ARG A 20 -9.64 10.86 9.66
N GLN A 21 -8.41 11.28 9.38
CA GLN A 21 -8.16 12.59 8.82
C GLN A 21 -8.73 12.59 7.40
N PHE A 22 -9.91 13.16 7.25
CA PHE A 22 -10.52 13.34 5.93
C PHE A 22 -9.67 14.36 5.17
N ILE A 23 -8.91 13.89 4.18
CA ILE A 23 -8.17 14.76 3.27
C ILE A 23 -9.19 15.25 2.24
N VAL A 24 -9.54 16.53 2.32
CA VAL A 24 -10.41 17.16 1.33
C VAL A 24 -9.57 17.53 0.12
N LEU A 25 -9.86 16.90 -1.01
CA LEU A 25 -9.21 17.21 -2.29
C LEU A 25 -10.07 18.19 -3.08
N ASP A 26 -9.47 19.22 -3.65
CA ASP A 26 -10.14 20.08 -4.62
C ASP A 26 -10.26 19.40 -6.00
N ALA A 27 -10.92 20.06 -6.94
CA ALA A 27 -11.13 19.51 -8.28
C ALA A 27 -9.80 19.28 -9.03
N VAL A 28 -8.81 20.16 -8.82
CA VAL A 28 -7.47 20.05 -9.41
C VAL A 28 -6.71 18.89 -8.79
N ASP A 29 -6.74 18.75 -7.46
CA ASP A 29 -6.09 17.64 -6.75
C ASP A 29 -6.69 16.31 -7.19
N THR A 30 -8.01 16.24 -7.34
CA THR A 30 -8.72 15.05 -7.84
C THR A 30 -8.27 14.70 -9.27
N ALA A 31 -8.11 15.68 -10.15
CA ALA A 31 -7.62 15.47 -11.50
C ALA A 31 -6.16 14.98 -11.52
N LEU A 32 -5.29 15.57 -10.69
CA LEU A 32 -3.89 15.15 -10.53
C LEU A 32 -3.79 13.69 -10.01
N VAL A 33 -4.58 13.34 -9.01
CA VAL A 33 -4.63 11.97 -8.47
C VAL A 33 -5.09 10.99 -9.55
N ARG A 34 -6.09 11.34 -10.34
CA ARG A 34 -6.58 10.50 -11.44
C ARG A 34 -5.50 10.28 -12.51
N ALA A 35 -4.79 11.34 -12.91
CA ALA A 35 -3.71 11.24 -13.87
C ALA A 35 -2.56 10.36 -13.36
N LEU A 36 -2.14 10.54 -12.10
CA LEU A 36 -1.07 9.76 -11.46
C LEU A 36 -1.46 8.30 -11.20
N ARG A 37 -2.75 7.99 -11.05
CA ARG A 37 -3.24 6.60 -11.01
C ARG A 37 -3.08 5.89 -12.36
N GLY A 38 -3.22 6.63 -13.47
CA GLY A 38 -3.01 6.09 -14.81
C GLY A 38 -1.52 5.93 -15.15
N ASP A 39 -0.73 6.93 -14.79
CA ASP A 39 0.73 6.92 -14.97
C ASP A 39 1.43 7.59 -13.80
N GLY A 40 1.96 6.79 -12.89
CA GLY A 40 2.73 7.26 -11.73
C GLY A 40 4.08 7.89 -12.09
N ARG A 41 4.50 7.82 -13.38
CA ARG A 41 5.72 8.45 -13.91
C ARG A 41 5.44 9.69 -14.74
N ALA A 42 4.18 10.14 -14.83
CA ALA A 42 3.80 11.34 -15.57
C ALA A 42 4.68 12.53 -15.16
N THR A 43 5.17 13.27 -16.14
CA THR A 43 5.98 14.46 -15.87
C THR A 43 5.13 15.59 -15.30
N TYR A 44 5.72 16.48 -14.51
CA TYR A 44 5.00 17.65 -14.02
C TYR A 44 4.50 18.57 -15.14
N GLN A 45 5.15 18.54 -16.31
CA GLN A 45 4.68 19.29 -17.48
C GLN A 45 3.39 18.67 -18.02
N ALA A 46 3.36 17.36 -18.25
CA ALA A 46 2.15 16.66 -18.72
C ALA A 46 0.97 16.84 -17.77
N LEU A 47 1.23 16.76 -16.46
CA LEU A 47 0.22 17.02 -15.43
C LEU A 47 -0.29 18.47 -15.50
N ALA A 48 0.62 19.44 -15.68
CA ALA A 48 0.29 20.86 -15.77
C ALA A 48 -0.59 21.17 -16.99
N ASP A 49 -0.24 20.61 -18.13
CA ASP A 49 -1.01 20.73 -19.37
C ASP A 49 -2.41 20.14 -19.22
N GLY A 50 -2.53 19.01 -18.49
CA GLY A 50 -3.80 18.34 -18.23
C GLY A 50 -4.76 19.08 -17.30
N VAL A 51 -4.23 19.92 -16.39
CA VAL A 51 -5.07 20.65 -15.41
C VAL A 51 -5.08 22.17 -15.64
N GLY A 52 -4.39 22.68 -16.65
CA GLY A 52 -4.35 24.09 -17.00
C GLY A 52 -3.62 24.97 -15.98
N LEU A 53 -2.61 24.42 -15.28
CA LEU A 53 -1.80 25.16 -14.31
C LEU A 53 -0.34 25.24 -14.71
N SER A 54 0.43 26.11 -14.05
CA SER A 54 1.88 26.13 -14.23
C SER A 54 2.53 24.87 -13.66
N ARG A 55 3.63 24.42 -14.25
CA ARG A 55 4.46 23.31 -13.78
C ARG A 55 4.86 23.46 -12.31
N THR A 56 5.18 24.69 -11.88
CA THR A 56 5.55 25.00 -10.50
C THR A 56 4.39 24.77 -9.53
N ALA A 57 3.19 25.22 -9.90
CA ALA A 57 1.98 25.04 -9.11
C ALA A 57 1.63 23.54 -8.96
N VAL A 58 1.69 22.79 -10.07
CA VAL A 58 1.44 21.33 -10.04
C VAL A 58 2.47 20.61 -9.18
N ARG A 59 3.76 20.96 -9.31
CA ARG A 59 4.81 20.37 -8.45
C ARG A 59 4.54 20.60 -6.97
N ALA A 60 4.10 21.80 -6.59
CA ALA A 60 3.77 22.12 -5.20
C ALA A 60 2.58 21.27 -4.71
N ARG A 61 1.51 21.15 -5.51
CA ARG A 61 0.32 20.35 -5.17
C ARG A 61 0.65 18.86 -5.04
N VAL A 62 1.38 18.27 -5.98
CA VAL A 62 1.78 16.87 -5.91
C VAL A 62 2.65 16.61 -4.68
N LYS A 63 3.58 17.50 -4.35
CA LYS A 63 4.36 17.39 -3.11
C LYS A 63 3.46 17.43 -1.86
N GLN A 64 2.46 18.31 -1.84
CA GLN A 64 1.50 18.39 -0.74
C GLN A 64 0.67 17.10 -0.62
N LEU A 65 0.16 16.56 -1.74
CA LEU A 65 -0.59 15.31 -1.76
C LEU A 65 0.23 14.12 -1.23
N VAL A 66 1.52 14.06 -1.56
CA VAL A 66 2.44 13.05 -1.03
C VAL A 66 2.71 13.28 0.46
N HIS A 67 2.98 14.53 0.85
CA HIS A 67 3.30 14.88 2.24
C HIS A 67 2.14 14.60 3.20
N THR A 68 0.92 14.89 2.78
CA THR A 68 -0.29 14.62 3.56
C THR A 68 -0.70 13.14 3.54
N GLY A 69 -0.01 12.29 2.77
CA GLY A 69 -0.37 10.88 2.61
C GLY A 69 -1.62 10.64 1.77
N ALA A 70 -2.16 11.68 1.09
CA ALA A 70 -3.29 11.54 0.16
C ALA A 70 -2.97 10.62 -1.01
N ILE A 71 -1.72 10.63 -1.46
CA ILE A 71 -1.19 9.70 -2.47
C ILE A 71 0.17 9.14 -2.03
N ARG A 72 0.46 7.95 -2.55
CA ARG A 72 1.78 7.33 -2.46
C ARG A 72 2.16 6.82 -3.85
N ILE A 73 3.34 7.17 -4.32
CA ILE A 73 3.88 6.68 -5.59
C ILE A 73 4.80 5.51 -5.25
N VAL A 74 4.47 4.32 -5.76
CA VAL A 74 5.21 3.09 -5.48
C VAL A 74 5.59 2.40 -6.79
N GLY A 75 6.77 1.78 -6.81
CA GLY A 75 7.14 0.84 -7.85
C GLY A 75 6.63 -0.55 -7.51
N VAL A 76 6.03 -1.23 -8.46
CA VAL A 76 5.62 -2.63 -8.31
C VAL A 76 6.58 -3.49 -9.11
N LEU A 77 7.29 -4.40 -8.43
CA LEU A 77 8.14 -5.40 -9.08
C LEU A 77 7.31 -6.62 -9.44
N HIS A 78 7.57 -7.16 -10.63
CA HIS A 78 7.02 -8.48 -10.96
C HIS A 78 7.66 -9.54 -10.06
N ALA A 79 6.84 -10.37 -9.44
CA ALA A 79 7.30 -11.33 -8.43
C ALA A 79 8.38 -12.29 -8.94
N GLY A 80 8.29 -12.74 -10.19
CA GLY A 80 9.30 -13.59 -10.82
C GLY A 80 10.68 -12.95 -10.95
N VAL A 81 10.78 -11.59 -10.96
CA VAL A 81 12.08 -10.89 -11.00
C VAL A 81 12.85 -11.05 -9.68
N VAL A 82 12.13 -11.23 -8.59
CA VAL A 82 12.69 -11.42 -7.24
C VAL A 82 12.61 -12.88 -6.77
N GLY A 83 12.28 -13.81 -7.67
CA GLY A 83 12.22 -15.24 -7.38
C GLY A 83 11.08 -15.65 -6.45
N MET A 84 10.02 -14.85 -6.36
CA MET A 84 8.83 -15.11 -5.53
C MET A 84 7.70 -15.62 -6.43
N GLU A 85 7.73 -16.92 -6.78
CA GLU A 85 6.86 -17.48 -7.81
C GLU A 85 5.51 -17.97 -7.27
N VAL A 86 5.46 -18.36 -6.00
CA VAL A 86 4.24 -18.89 -5.37
C VAL A 86 3.50 -17.81 -4.62
N PHE A 87 2.21 -17.69 -4.91
CA PHE A 87 1.29 -16.79 -4.22
C PHE A 87 0.29 -17.61 -3.40
N GLY A 88 0.20 -17.31 -2.10
CA GLY A 88 -0.77 -17.90 -1.19
C GLY A 88 -1.84 -16.89 -0.77
N HIS A 89 -3.10 -17.32 -0.76
CA HIS A 89 -4.21 -16.62 -0.11
C HIS A 89 -4.63 -17.41 1.11
N ILE A 90 -4.54 -16.81 2.28
CA ILE A 90 -4.83 -17.45 3.55
C ILE A 90 -5.98 -16.71 4.22
N SER A 91 -6.97 -17.45 4.70
CA SER A 91 -8.10 -16.94 5.46
C SER A 91 -8.06 -17.52 6.87
N PHE A 92 -8.06 -16.64 7.87
CA PHE A 92 -7.93 -17.04 9.26
C PHE A 92 -9.27 -16.97 9.98
N HIS A 93 -9.55 -18.02 10.75
CA HIS A 93 -10.58 -17.97 11.78
C HIS A 93 -9.95 -17.48 13.08
N VAL A 94 -10.34 -16.31 13.55
CA VAL A 94 -9.74 -15.66 14.71
C VAL A 94 -10.71 -15.69 15.87
N SER A 95 -10.26 -16.19 17.01
CA SER A 95 -10.99 -16.11 18.27
C SER A 95 -10.37 -15.01 19.12
N GLY A 96 -10.99 -13.83 19.13
CA GLY A 96 -10.50 -12.67 19.89
C GLY A 96 -10.30 -11.41 19.05
N PRO A 97 -9.60 -10.39 19.58
CA PRO A 97 -9.38 -9.14 18.88
C PRO A 97 -8.44 -9.33 17.68
N VAL A 98 -8.86 -8.83 16.53
CA VAL A 98 -8.16 -8.97 15.23
C VAL A 98 -6.89 -8.10 15.14
N GLY A 99 -6.86 -6.98 15.86
CA GLY A 99 -5.78 -5.99 15.77
C GLY A 99 -4.37 -6.54 16.02
N PRO A 100 -4.13 -7.29 17.13
CA PRO A 100 -2.82 -7.88 17.39
C PRO A 100 -2.34 -8.79 16.27
N MET A 101 -3.20 -9.69 15.79
CA MET A 101 -2.89 -10.61 14.69
C MET A 101 -2.54 -9.88 13.39
N LEU A 102 -3.26 -8.82 13.06
CA LEU A 102 -2.91 -7.99 11.89
C LEU A 102 -1.54 -7.34 12.05
N GLY A 103 -1.18 -6.95 13.27
CA GLY A 103 0.15 -6.41 13.57
C GLY A 103 1.26 -7.44 13.35
N GLU A 104 1.07 -8.67 13.81
CA GLU A 104 2.01 -9.78 13.60
C GLU A 104 2.15 -10.12 12.12
N LEU A 105 1.02 -10.28 11.42
CA LEU A 105 1.02 -10.54 9.97
C LEU A 105 1.70 -9.41 9.19
N ALA A 106 1.52 -8.16 9.61
CA ALA A 106 2.16 -7.02 8.94
C ALA A 106 3.68 -6.98 9.14
N ALA A 107 4.19 -7.57 10.20
CA ALA A 107 5.61 -7.67 10.50
C ALA A 107 6.28 -8.88 9.83
N HIS A 108 5.49 -9.82 9.31
CA HIS A 108 5.99 -11.05 8.71
C HIS A 108 6.51 -10.84 7.29
N GLU A 109 7.72 -11.30 7.01
CA GLU A 109 8.43 -11.04 5.74
C GLU A 109 7.70 -11.58 4.51
N ALA A 110 7.14 -12.79 4.60
CA ALA A 110 6.41 -13.42 3.50
C ALA A 110 5.04 -12.77 3.23
N VAL A 111 4.50 -11.97 4.16
CA VAL A 111 3.17 -11.37 4.03
C VAL A 111 3.24 -10.08 3.22
N THR A 112 2.60 -10.08 2.07
CA THR A 112 2.52 -8.92 1.16
C THR A 112 1.26 -8.08 1.35
N PHE A 113 0.25 -8.63 2.01
CA PHE A 113 -1.02 -7.97 2.29
C PHE A 113 -1.69 -8.67 3.47
N ALA A 114 -2.26 -7.90 4.37
CA ALA A 114 -3.17 -8.41 5.39
C ALA A 114 -4.33 -7.42 5.59
N ALA A 115 -5.53 -7.93 5.81
CA ALA A 115 -6.71 -7.10 6.03
C ALA A 115 -7.73 -7.77 6.95
N GLN A 116 -8.46 -6.95 7.68
CA GLN A 116 -9.69 -7.35 8.34
C GLN A 116 -10.82 -7.39 7.32
N THR A 117 -11.62 -8.44 7.36
CA THR A 117 -12.78 -8.65 6.50
C THR A 117 -14.04 -8.88 7.33
N ALA A 118 -15.19 -8.72 6.69
CA ALA A 118 -16.46 -9.15 7.27
C ALA A 118 -16.78 -10.58 6.83
N GLY A 119 -17.29 -11.40 7.73
CA GLY A 119 -17.73 -12.76 7.42
C GLY A 119 -17.08 -13.83 8.30
N ARG A 120 -17.12 -15.08 7.81
CA ARG A 120 -16.66 -16.26 8.55
C ARG A 120 -15.17 -16.22 8.88
N PHE A 121 -14.38 -15.62 8.02
CA PHE A 121 -12.93 -15.48 8.19
C PHE A 121 -12.61 -13.99 8.35
N PRO A 122 -12.48 -13.50 9.59
CA PRO A 122 -12.31 -12.07 9.87
C PRO A 122 -10.96 -11.50 9.46
N VAL A 123 -9.98 -12.34 9.12
CA VAL A 123 -8.67 -11.92 8.63
C VAL A 123 -8.30 -12.69 7.37
N VAL A 124 -7.78 -11.97 6.40
CA VAL A 124 -7.15 -12.54 5.20
C VAL A 124 -5.74 -12.00 5.07
N ALA A 125 -4.84 -12.86 4.58
CA ALA A 125 -3.48 -12.47 4.22
C ALA A 125 -3.10 -13.03 2.85
N HIS A 126 -2.25 -12.29 2.15
CA HIS A 126 -1.56 -12.75 0.96
C HIS A 126 -0.08 -12.93 1.30
N ILE A 127 0.45 -14.08 0.95
CA ILE A 127 1.87 -14.37 1.10
C ILE A 127 2.51 -14.61 -0.27
N ARG A 128 3.80 -14.32 -0.35
CA ARG A 128 4.62 -14.67 -1.51
C ARG A 128 5.88 -15.35 -1.04
N VAL A 129 6.15 -16.49 -1.65
CA VAL A 129 7.29 -17.35 -1.35
C VAL A 129 7.93 -17.85 -2.64
N ARG A 130 9.11 -18.44 -2.52
CA ARG A 130 9.89 -18.91 -3.69
C ARG A 130 9.27 -20.11 -4.36
N ASP A 131 8.79 -21.06 -3.55
CA ASP A 131 8.30 -22.36 -4.01
C ASP A 131 7.25 -22.94 -3.06
N ASP A 132 6.68 -24.07 -3.43
CA ASP A 132 5.66 -24.76 -2.63
C ASP A 132 6.20 -25.31 -1.29
N ALA A 133 7.50 -25.63 -1.23
CA ALA A 133 8.11 -26.08 0.02
C ALA A 133 8.19 -24.93 1.04
N ALA A 134 8.55 -23.75 0.57
CA ALA A 134 8.53 -22.53 1.40
C ALA A 134 7.10 -22.17 1.82
N LEU A 135 6.10 -22.35 0.94
CA LEU A 135 4.69 -22.16 1.31
C LEU A 135 4.27 -23.10 2.44
N THR A 136 4.64 -24.37 2.31
CA THR A 136 4.31 -25.37 3.33
C THR A 136 4.98 -25.05 4.68
N ALA A 137 6.23 -24.60 4.65
CA ALA A 137 6.95 -24.20 5.86
C ALA A 137 6.28 -23.03 6.58
N GLU A 138 5.83 -22.01 5.84
CA GLU A 138 5.11 -20.85 6.40
C GLU A 138 3.75 -21.21 7.02
N LEU A 139 3.12 -22.27 6.54
CA LEU A 139 1.81 -22.71 7.05
C LEU A 139 1.90 -23.67 8.24
N THR A 140 3.06 -24.25 8.52
CA THR A 140 3.24 -25.28 9.56
C THR A 140 4.12 -24.84 10.73
N GLY A 141 4.81 -23.70 10.63
CA GLY A 141 5.63 -23.08 11.69
C GLY A 141 4.81 -22.21 12.58
#